data_b39bde57254d6a1b7d0736918af23374
#
_entry.id   b39bde57254d6a1b7d0736918af23374
#
_cell.length_a   1.000
_cell.length_b   1.000
_cell.length_c   1.000
_cell.angle_alpha   90.00
_cell.angle_beta   90.00
_cell.angle_gamma   90.00
#
_symmetry.space_group_name_H-M   'P 1'
#
loop_
_entity.id
_entity.type
_entity.pdbx_description
1 polymer ?
#
loop_
_entity_poly.entity_id
_entity_poly.type
_entity_poly.pdbx_seq_one_letter_code
_entity_poly.pdbx_strand_id
1 'polypeptide(L)'
;DFERHLIMIREPEKGSKPRIIGVSAKLIDMINRLPRKGEYIFGSVVSLQRIFFRQRRCLAYKLNNPRLRKIGFHTFRHWHGTTEYHKTKDLLHVQQRLGHKNVKNTMVYITLEQALFQQANDEFTVKVANSVEEACKLVEVGFEYTCEYGDAKIFRKRK
;
A
#
# COMPACT_ATOMS: atom_id res chain seq x y z
N ASP A 1 13.42 5.50 17.38
CA ASP A 1 14.44 6.51 17.05
C ASP A 1 13.83 7.50 16.05
N PHE A 2 13.48 8.68 16.56
CA PHE A 2 12.79 9.70 15.75
C PHE A 2 13.75 10.38 14.75
N GLU A 3 15.01 10.55 15.11
CA GLU A 3 16.00 11.23 14.25
C GLU A 3 16.35 10.38 13.03
N ARG A 4 16.48 9.07 13.23
CA ARG A 4 16.82 8.12 12.15
C ARG A 4 15.58 7.57 11.43
N HIS A 5 14.38 7.98 11.83
CA HIS A 5 13.12 7.46 11.31
C HIS A 5 13.00 5.94 11.39
N LEU A 6 13.37 5.36 12.54
CA LEU A 6 13.40 3.92 12.75
C LEU A 6 12.47 3.48 13.87
N ILE A 7 11.73 2.41 13.65
CA ILE A 7 11.00 1.66 14.68
C ILE A 7 11.74 0.36 14.94
N MET A 8 12.17 0.17 16.20
CA MET A 8 12.83 -1.06 16.65
C MET A 8 11.81 -1.95 17.35
N ILE A 9 11.60 -3.14 16.82
CA ILE A 9 10.79 -4.19 17.45
C ILE A 9 11.75 -5.16 18.11
N ARG A 10 11.93 -4.99 19.43
CA ARG A 10 12.90 -5.79 20.23
C ARG A 10 12.30 -7.11 20.68
N GLU A 11 11.07 -7.08 21.15
CA GLU A 11 10.33 -8.22 21.71
C GLU A 11 9.04 -8.46 20.90
N PRO A 12 9.17 -9.06 19.71
CA PRO A 12 8.00 -9.31 18.88
C PRO A 12 7.18 -10.49 19.42
N GLU A 13 5.86 -10.38 19.36
CA GLU A 13 4.95 -11.46 19.76
C GLU A 13 5.13 -12.73 18.92
N LYS A 14 4.68 -13.86 19.49
CA LYS A 14 4.64 -15.19 18.84
C LYS A 14 6.00 -15.65 18.32
N GLY A 15 7.08 -15.17 18.95
CA GLY A 15 8.45 -15.57 18.66
C GLY A 15 8.91 -15.18 17.23
N SER A 16 8.37 -14.13 16.66
CA SER A 16 8.97 -13.49 15.47
C SER A 16 10.38 -13.00 15.77
N LYS A 17 11.18 -12.73 14.74
CA LYS A 17 12.53 -12.19 14.95
C LYS A 17 12.48 -10.70 15.28
N PRO A 18 13.34 -10.18 16.18
CA PRO A 18 13.57 -8.76 16.35
C PRO A 18 13.93 -8.12 15.01
N ARG A 19 13.48 -6.88 14.79
CA ARG A 19 13.74 -6.20 13.53
C ARG A 19 13.64 -4.68 13.66
N ILE A 20 14.27 -4.01 12.72
CA ILE A 20 14.25 -2.55 12.57
C ILE A 20 13.47 -2.23 11.30
N ILE A 21 12.54 -1.29 11.39
CA ILE A 21 11.70 -0.87 10.27
C ILE A 21 11.91 0.62 10.05
N GLY A 22 12.35 1.00 8.85
CA GLY A 22 12.37 2.39 8.41
C GLY A 22 10.95 2.90 8.18
N VAL A 23 10.67 4.10 8.63
CA VAL A 23 9.37 4.75 8.50
C VAL A 23 9.51 6.13 7.85
N SER A 24 8.43 6.64 7.24
CA SER A 24 8.47 7.94 6.60
C SER A 24 8.49 9.07 7.63
N ALA A 25 9.10 10.22 7.26
CA ALA A 25 9.06 11.44 8.06
C ALA A 25 7.61 11.85 8.40
N LYS A 26 6.68 11.68 7.46
CA LYS A 26 5.25 11.94 7.68
C LYS A 26 4.67 11.12 8.84
N LEU A 27 5.06 9.84 8.97
CA LEU A 27 4.61 9.01 10.10
C LEU A 27 5.20 9.48 11.41
N ILE A 28 6.47 9.88 11.42
CA ILE A 28 7.13 10.46 12.60
C ILE A 28 6.41 11.74 13.05
N ASP A 29 6.09 12.64 12.12
CA ASP A 29 5.32 13.86 12.42
C ASP A 29 3.94 13.55 13.01
N MET A 30 3.24 12.57 12.43
CA MET A 30 1.95 12.13 12.95
C MET A 30 2.06 11.58 14.37
N ILE A 31 3.10 10.81 14.67
CA ILE A 31 3.36 10.27 16.01
C ILE A 31 3.70 11.39 17.00
N ASN A 32 4.51 12.36 16.59
CA ASN A 32 4.91 13.48 17.44
C ASN A 32 3.74 14.41 17.82
N ARG A 33 2.71 14.48 16.97
CA ARG A 33 1.49 15.26 17.26
C ARG A 33 0.52 14.57 18.23
N LEU A 34 0.78 13.29 18.56
CA LEU A 34 -0.08 12.59 19.52
C LEU A 34 0.17 13.11 20.95
N PRO A 35 -0.90 13.27 21.74
CA PRO A 35 -0.75 13.70 23.14
C PRO A 35 -0.03 12.61 23.95
N ARG A 36 1.11 12.97 24.52
CA ARG A 36 1.88 12.08 25.40
C ARG A 36 1.31 12.14 26.80
N LYS A 37 0.60 11.09 27.21
CA LYS A 37 0.02 10.96 28.55
C LYS A 37 0.84 10.07 29.50
N GLY A 38 2.06 9.69 29.11
CA GLY A 38 2.94 8.81 29.88
C GLY A 38 4.11 8.32 29.01
N GLU A 39 4.71 7.24 29.45
CA GLU A 39 5.84 6.59 28.78
C GLU A 39 5.46 6.02 27.39
N TYR A 40 4.22 5.59 27.25
CA TYR A 40 3.72 4.97 26.02
C TYR A 40 2.97 5.98 25.15
N ILE A 41 3.26 5.97 23.86
CA ILE A 41 2.59 6.82 22.85
C ILE A 41 1.14 6.36 22.64
N PHE A 42 0.92 5.05 22.63
CA PHE A 42 -0.40 4.46 22.41
C PHE A 42 -0.93 3.88 23.72
N GLY A 43 -2.24 3.97 23.90
CA GLY A 43 -2.92 3.28 25.00
C GLY A 43 -2.93 1.75 24.84
N SER A 44 -3.73 1.07 25.63
CA SER A 44 -3.81 -0.40 25.57
C SER A 44 -4.29 -0.88 24.19
N VAL A 45 -3.81 -2.05 23.77
CA VAL A 45 -4.22 -2.71 22.51
C VAL A 45 -5.74 -2.89 22.43
N VAL A 46 -6.37 -3.23 23.57
CA VAL A 46 -7.82 -3.40 23.66
C VAL A 46 -8.57 -2.10 23.36
N SER A 47 -8.08 -0.98 23.90
CA SER A 47 -8.65 0.33 23.65
C SER A 47 -8.52 0.73 22.19
N LEU A 48 -7.36 0.52 21.58
CA LEU A 48 -7.13 0.78 20.15
C LEU A 48 -8.05 -0.06 19.26
N GLN A 49 -8.20 -1.34 19.56
CA GLN A 49 -9.10 -2.22 18.82
C GLN A 49 -10.56 -1.75 18.94
N ARG A 50 -11.01 -1.38 20.13
CA ARG A 50 -12.37 -0.87 20.35
C ARG A 50 -12.66 0.40 19.56
N ILE A 51 -11.73 1.36 19.58
CA ILE A 51 -11.83 2.61 18.81
C ILE A 51 -11.88 2.31 17.33
N PHE A 52 -10.96 1.49 16.82
CA PHE A 52 -10.90 1.11 15.42
C PHE A 52 -12.21 0.45 14.94
N PHE A 53 -12.73 -0.52 15.70
CA PHE A 53 -13.95 -1.22 15.32
C PHE A 53 -15.19 -0.30 15.35
N ARG A 54 -15.24 0.62 16.30
CA ARG A 54 -16.32 1.63 16.37
C ARG A 54 -16.28 2.54 15.15
N GLN A 55 -15.11 3.14 14.86
CA GLN A 55 -14.96 4.04 13.71
C GLN A 55 -15.24 3.35 12.39
N ARG A 56 -14.72 2.14 12.21
CA ARG A 56 -14.97 1.33 11.02
C ARG A 56 -16.47 1.09 10.79
N ARG A 57 -17.21 0.79 11.87
CA ARG A 57 -18.67 0.58 11.81
C ARG A 57 -19.40 1.86 11.44
N CYS A 58 -19.01 2.99 12.01
CA CYS A 58 -19.55 4.30 11.67
C CYS A 58 -19.30 4.66 10.20
N LEU A 59 -18.08 4.45 9.71
CA LEU A 59 -17.71 4.69 8.32
C LEU A 59 -18.48 3.78 7.35
N ALA A 60 -18.62 2.50 7.68
CA ALA A 60 -19.38 1.55 6.87
C ALA A 60 -20.84 1.98 6.72
N TYR A 61 -21.45 2.50 7.78
CA TYR A 61 -22.80 3.05 7.75
C TYR A 61 -22.85 4.35 6.95
N LYS A 62 -21.98 5.32 7.26
CA LYS A 62 -21.93 6.63 6.61
C LYS A 62 -21.72 6.55 5.10
N LEU A 63 -20.90 5.60 4.64
CA LEU A 63 -20.57 5.39 3.23
C LEU A 63 -21.47 4.34 2.55
N ASN A 64 -22.48 3.82 3.26
CA ASN A 64 -23.34 2.72 2.82
C ASN A 64 -22.54 1.54 2.21
N ASN A 65 -21.38 1.23 2.82
CA ASN A 65 -20.49 0.18 2.33
C ASN A 65 -20.22 -0.87 3.42
N PRO A 66 -21.02 -1.95 3.48
CA PRO A 66 -20.86 -2.98 4.50
C PRO A 66 -19.54 -3.77 4.40
N ARG A 67 -18.86 -3.75 3.23
CA ARG A 67 -17.57 -4.43 3.04
C ARG A 67 -16.49 -3.85 3.95
N LEU A 68 -16.56 -2.56 4.30
CA LEU A 68 -15.64 -1.93 5.24
C LEU A 68 -15.60 -2.62 6.61
N ARG A 69 -16.70 -3.27 7.01
CA ARG A 69 -16.75 -4.02 8.28
C ARG A 69 -15.84 -5.25 8.31
N LYS A 70 -15.37 -5.72 7.15
CA LYS A 70 -14.43 -6.85 7.03
C LYS A 70 -12.97 -6.42 7.19
N ILE A 71 -12.65 -5.13 7.10
CA ILE A 71 -11.29 -4.61 7.24
C ILE A 71 -10.84 -4.75 8.70
N GLY A 72 -9.75 -5.43 8.94
CA GLY A 72 -9.11 -5.58 10.25
C GLY A 72 -7.62 -5.23 10.19
N PHE A 73 -6.91 -5.29 11.32
CA PHE A 73 -5.47 -5.03 11.34
C PHE A 73 -4.67 -6.00 10.45
N HIS A 74 -5.12 -7.25 10.34
CA HIS A 74 -4.52 -8.22 9.42
C HIS A 74 -4.71 -7.83 7.95
N THR A 75 -5.79 -7.16 7.60
CA THR A 75 -6.01 -6.64 6.24
C THR A 75 -4.93 -5.64 5.85
N PHE A 76 -4.56 -4.72 6.76
CA PHE A 76 -3.47 -3.78 6.52
C PHE A 76 -2.12 -4.48 6.40
N ARG A 77 -1.88 -5.50 7.21
CA ARG A 77 -0.67 -6.32 7.13
C ARG A 77 -0.58 -7.04 5.79
N HIS A 78 -1.68 -7.66 5.34
CA HIS A 78 -1.73 -8.33 4.03
C HIS A 78 -1.55 -7.33 2.89
N TRP A 79 -2.24 -6.20 2.95
CA TRP A 79 -2.07 -5.14 1.95
C TRP A 79 -0.62 -4.66 1.87
N HIS A 80 0.01 -4.38 3.01
CA HIS A 80 1.41 -3.98 3.06
C HIS A 80 2.33 -5.06 2.47
N GLY A 81 2.17 -6.32 2.87
CA GLY A 81 2.98 -7.43 2.35
C GLY A 81 2.82 -7.61 0.84
N THR A 82 1.59 -7.53 0.32
CA THR A 82 1.30 -7.67 -1.11
C THR A 82 1.89 -6.51 -1.92
N THR A 83 1.75 -5.26 -1.44
CA THR A 83 2.31 -4.08 -2.12
C THR A 83 3.84 -4.05 -2.08
N GLU A 84 4.46 -4.46 -0.97
CA GLU A 84 5.92 -4.60 -0.91
C GLU A 84 6.43 -5.69 -1.86
N TYR A 85 5.73 -6.83 -1.92
CA TYR A 85 6.08 -7.88 -2.88
C TYR A 85 5.89 -7.42 -4.33
N HIS A 86 4.80 -6.69 -4.62
CA HIS A 86 4.57 -6.14 -5.96
C HIS A 86 5.71 -5.22 -6.42
N LYS A 87 6.20 -4.36 -5.51
CA LYS A 87 7.28 -3.41 -5.79
C LYS A 87 8.65 -4.07 -5.93
N THR A 88 8.97 -5.00 -5.04
CA THR A 88 10.32 -5.55 -4.93
C THR A 88 10.51 -6.88 -5.65
N LYS A 89 9.42 -7.63 -5.82
CA LYS A 89 9.41 -9.06 -6.26
C LYS A 89 10.34 -9.94 -5.41
N ASP A 90 10.75 -9.45 -4.23
CA ASP A 90 11.62 -10.15 -3.28
C ASP A 90 10.82 -10.67 -2.09
N LEU A 91 10.60 -11.99 -2.06
CA LEU A 91 9.85 -12.66 -1.00
C LEU A 91 10.61 -12.66 0.34
N LEU A 92 11.94 -12.73 0.30
CA LEU A 92 12.76 -12.71 1.51
C LEU A 92 12.76 -11.34 2.17
N HIS A 93 12.80 -10.28 1.39
CA HIS A 93 12.62 -8.91 1.87
C HIS A 93 11.26 -8.77 2.59
N VAL A 94 10.17 -9.23 1.97
CA VAL A 94 8.83 -9.17 2.58
C VAL A 94 8.78 -10.02 3.85
N GLN A 95 9.37 -11.20 3.86
CA GLN A 95 9.46 -12.07 5.04
C GLN A 95 10.13 -11.36 6.21
N GLN A 96 11.29 -10.75 5.97
CA GLN A 96 12.06 -10.01 6.99
C GLN A 96 11.25 -8.80 7.51
N ARG A 97 10.67 -8.02 6.61
CA ARG A 97 9.89 -6.83 6.96
C ARG A 97 8.66 -7.17 7.80
N LEU A 98 7.96 -8.26 7.49
CA LEU A 98 6.81 -8.74 8.25
C LEU A 98 7.22 -9.55 9.50
N GLY A 99 8.45 -10.04 9.58
CA GLY A 99 8.96 -10.86 10.67
C GLY A 99 8.38 -12.27 10.69
N HIS A 100 8.08 -12.85 9.54
CA HIS A 100 7.62 -14.22 9.46
C HIS A 100 8.76 -15.20 9.71
N LYS A 101 8.58 -16.15 10.62
CA LYS A 101 9.55 -17.23 10.86
C LYS A 101 9.68 -18.17 9.66
N ASN A 102 8.54 -18.51 9.06
CA ASN A 102 8.45 -19.46 7.97
C ASN A 102 8.11 -18.73 6.67
N VAL A 103 8.90 -18.98 5.64
CA VAL A 103 8.68 -18.42 4.30
C VAL A 103 7.32 -18.82 3.71
N LYS A 104 6.80 -20.01 4.05
CA LYS A 104 5.46 -20.46 3.63
C LYS A 104 4.36 -19.45 3.98
N ASN A 105 4.48 -18.78 5.13
CA ASN A 105 3.52 -17.73 5.55
C ASN A 105 3.62 -16.47 4.67
N THR A 106 4.71 -16.31 3.94
CA THR A 106 4.93 -15.17 3.05
C THR A 106 4.54 -15.49 1.61
N MET A 107 4.53 -16.77 1.22
CA MET A 107 4.16 -17.18 -0.14
C MET A 107 2.74 -16.77 -0.55
N VAL A 108 1.84 -16.59 0.42
CA VAL A 108 0.47 -16.08 0.16
C VAL A 108 0.49 -14.74 -0.59
N TYR A 109 1.54 -13.92 -0.42
CA TYR A 109 1.64 -12.62 -1.09
C TYR A 109 1.92 -12.72 -2.58
N ILE A 110 2.48 -13.84 -3.06
CA ILE A 110 2.63 -14.13 -4.48
C ILE A 110 1.25 -14.27 -5.11
N THR A 111 0.41 -15.13 -4.53
CA THR A 111 -0.96 -15.36 -5.01
C THR A 111 -1.83 -14.11 -4.91
N LEU A 112 -1.72 -13.37 -3.80
CA LEU A 112 -2.46 -12.12 -3.62
C LEU A 112 -2.02 -11.04 -4.62
N GLU A 113 -0.73 -10.93 -4.90
CA GLU A 113 -0.20 -10.01 -5.89
C GLU A 113 -0.73 -10.33 -7.29
N GLN A 114 -0.67 -11.60 -7.68
CA GLN A 114 -1.22 -12.06 -8.95
C GLN A 114 -2.72 -11.74 -9.07
N ALA A 115 -3.49 -12.02 -8.02
CA ALA A 115 -4.92 -11.76 -8.03
C ALA A 115 -5.28 -10.27 -8.08
N LEU A 116 -4.47 -9.39 -7.45
CA LEU A 116 -4.79 -7.97 -7.33
C LEU A 116 -4.20 -7.11 -8.46
N PHE A 117 -3.03 -7.48 -8.97
CA PHE A 117 -2.28 -6.63 -9.89
C PHE A 117 -2.14 -7.22 -11.30
N GLN A 118 -2.25 -8.56 -11.47
CA GLN A 118 -2.18 -9.17 -12.80
C GLN A 118 -3.51 -9.22 -13.55
N GLN A 119 -4.65 -9.09 -12.84
CA GLN A 119 -5.97 -8.99 -13.48
C GLN A 119 -6.27 -7.61 -14.09
N ALA A 120 -5.48 -6.60 -13.76
CA ALA A 120 -5.58 -5.27 -14.36
C ALA A 120 -4.70 -5.20 -15.63
N ASN A 121 -5.02 -6.04 -16.64
CA ASN A 121 -4.43 -5.90 -17.97
C ASN A 121 -4.87 -4.62 -18.72
N ASP A 122 -5.56 -3.72 -18.05
CA ASP A 122 -5.75 -2.32 -18.49
C ASP A 122 -4.53 -1.46 -18.08
N GLU A 123 -3.34 -1.93 -18.42
CA GLU A 123 -2.08 -1.24 -18.09
C GLU A 123 -1.84 0.02 -18.91
N PHE A 124 -2.72 0.34 -19.84
CA PHE A 124 -2.53 1.48 -20.73
C PHE A 124 -3.58 2.55 -20.51
N THR A 125 -3.13 3.80 -20.38
CA THR A 125 -3.97 4.97 -20.56
C THR A 125 -3.92 5.31 -22.05
N VAL A 126 -5.09 5.40 -22.68
CA VAL A 126 -5.22 5.76 -24.10
C VAL A 126 -5.66 7.21 -24.20
N LYS A 127 -5.04 7.98 -25.09
CA LYS A 127 -5.46 9.33 -25.48
C LYS A 127 -5.45 9.47 -26.98
N VAL A 128 -6.31 10.35 -27.49
CA VAL A 128 -6.46 10.66 -28.90
C VAL A 128 -5.95 12.06 -29.14
N ALA A 129 -5.16 12.26 -30.20
CA ALA A 129 -4.74 13.56 -30.70
C ALA A 129 -5.36 13.79 -32.06
N ASN A 130 -5.98 14.96 -32.26
CA ASN A 130 -6.57 15.40 -33.52
C ASN A 130 -5.71 16.46 -34.23
N SER A 131 -4.63 16.92 -33.55
CA SER A 131 -3.67 17.86 -34.11
C SER A 131 -2.23 17.42 -33.86
N VAL A 132 -1.29 17.98 -34.63
CA VAL A 132 0.15 17.71 -34.46
C VAL A 132 0.64 18.23 -33.11
N GLU A 133 0.13 19.39 -32.65
CA GLU A 133 0.50 19.99 -31.38
C GLU A 133 0.05 19.12 -30.19
N GLU A 134 -1.15 18.55 -30.28
CA GLU A 134 -1.62 17.59 -29.28
C GLU A 134 -0.78 16.31 -29.25
N ALA A 135 -0.42 15.80 -30.45
CA ALA A 135 0.43 14.63 -30.58
C ALA A 135 1.82 14.86 -29.94
N CYS A 136 2.45 16.01 -30.19
CA CYS A 136 3.72 16.39 -29.60
C CYS A 136 3.65 16.44 -28.07
N LYS A 137 2.62 17.08 -27.51
CA LYS A 137 2.39 17.11 -26.03
C LYS A 137 2.22 15.73 -25.42
N LEU A 138 1.54 14.82 -26.12
CA LEU A 138 1.38 13.45 -25.63
C LEU A 138 2.70 12.68 -25.63
N VAL A 139 3.52 12.85 -26.65
CA VAL A 139 4.86 12.25 -26.73
C VAL A 139 5.78 12.81 -25.63
N GLU A 140 5.77 14.12 -25.39
CA GLU A 140 6.54 14.78 -24.31
C GLU A 140 6.20 14.23 -22.93
N VAL A 141 4.92 13.88 -22.68
CA VAL A 141 4.46 13.27 -21.44
C VAL A 141 4.69 11.76 -21.41
N GLY A 142 5.29 11.18 -22.46
CA GLY A 142 5.69 9.78 -22.54
C GLY A 142 4.59 8.84 -23.01
N PHE A 143 3.67 9.32 -23.87
CA PHE A 143 2.76 8.45 -24.58
C PHE A 143 3.41 7.96 -25.88
N GLU A 144 3.19 6.70 -26.21
CA GLU A 144 3.63 6.07 -27.45
C GLU A 144 2.50 6.05 -28.47
N TYR A 145 2.82 6.38 -29.72
CA TYR A 145 1.88 6.23 -30.83
C TYR A 145 1.53 4.76 -31.04
N THR A 146 0.25 4.48 -31.25
CA THR A 146 -0.25 3.11 -31.45
C THR A 146 -0.81 2.89 -32.84
N CYS A 147 -1.74 3.72 -33.26
CA CYS A 147 -2.39 3.62 -34.56
C CYS A 147 -3.17 4.90 -34.86
N GLU A 148 -3.72 4.99 -36.07
CA GLU A 148 -4.64 6.06 -36.48
C GLU A 148 -5.97 5.47 -36.96
N TYR A 149 -7.03 6.25 -36.76
CA TYR A 149 -8.36 5.94 -37.25
C TYR A 149 -8.98 7.24 -37.81
N GLY A 150 -9.10 7.35 -39.11
CA GLY A 150 -9.44 8.61 -39.80
C GLY A 150 -8.36 9.65 -39.53
N ASP A 151 -8.76 10.86 -39.12
CA ASP A 151 -7.84 11.95 -38.78
C ASP A 151 -7.34 11.88 -37.31
N ALA A 152 -7.83 10.94 -36.52
CA ALA A 152 -7.48 10.80 -35.11
C ALA A 152 -6.29 9.87 -34.92
N LYS A 153 -5.25 10.33 -34.20
CA LYS A 153 -4.07 9.54 -33.82
C LYS A 153 -4.22 9.04 -32.37
N ILE A 154 -4.06 7.75 -32.16
CA ILE A 154 -4.24 7.09 -30.86
C ILE A 154 -2.88 6.84 -30.25
N PHE A 155 -2.75 7.32 -29.03
CA PHE A 155 -1.55 7.18 -28.20
C PHE A 155 -1.86 6.38 -26.95
N ARG A 156 -0.91 5.57 -26.51
CA ARG A 156 -0.98 4.84 -25.25
C ARG A 156 0.21 5.13 -24.36
N LYS A 157 0.00 5.09 -23.04
CA LYS A 157 1.05 5.15 -22.06
C LYS A 157 0.80 4.05 -21.03
N ARG A 158 1.84 3.33 -20.66
CA ARG A 158 1.77 2.37 -19.55
C ARG A 158 1.54 3.14 -18.25
N LYS A 159 0.59 2.67 -17.42
CA LYS A 159 0.29 3.27 -16.12
C LYS A 159 1.39 3.02 -15.11
#